data_39e855f872f882bf2c62627896e2c343
#
_entry.id   39e855f872f882bf2c62627896e2c343
#
_cell.length_a   1.000
_cell.length_b   1.000
_cell.length_c   1.000
_cell.angle_alpha   90.00
_cell.angle_beta   90.00
_cell.angle_gamma   90.00
#
_symmetry.space_group_name_H-M   'P 1'
#
loop_
_entity.id
_entity.type
_entity.pdbx_description
1 polymer ?
#
loop_
_entity_poly.entity_id
_entity_poly.type
_entity_poly.pdbx_seq_one_letter_code
_entity_poly.pdbx_strand_id
1 'polypeptide(L)' 'MGSTTFSGPVTSTNGFIGDVTGDVVGAVQLPAYTVASAPAATGLTGTLIYVSNGLAGAPCVAVSNGTNWISPAGTTIAAA' A
#
# COMPACT_ATOMS: atom_id res chain seq x y z
N MET A 1 21.68 -17.28 -17.24
CA MET A 1 20.85 -16.08 -17.33
C MET A 1 21.60 -14.92 -16.73
N GLY A 2 21.81 -13.89 -17.48
CA GLY A 2 22.48 -12.70 -16.97
C GLY A 2 21.48 -11.79 -16.23
N SER A 3 21.99 -10.88 -15.42
CA SER A 3 21.21 -9.83 -14.81
C SER A 3 21.45 -8.52 -15.54
N THR A 4 20.45 -7.66 -15.54
CA THR A 4 20.52 -6.33 -16.12
C THR A 4 20.66 -5.30 -15.03
N THR A 5 21.65 -4.42 -15.14
CA THR A 5 21.88 -3.36 -14.18
C THR A 5 21.57 -2.01 -14.84
N PHE A 6 20.77 -1.19 -14.17
CA PHE A 6 20.51 0.16 -14.60
C PHE A 6 21.22 1.13 -13.67
N SER A 7 21.98 2.06 -14.23
CA SER A 7 22.72 3.04 -13.45
C SER A 7 22.02 4.38 -13.33
N GLY A 8 20.87 4.55 -13.97
CA GLY A 8 20.07 5.75 -13.92
C GLY A 8 18.61 5.46 -13.60
N PRO A 9 17.73 6.48 -13.66
CA PRO A 9 16.31 6.27 -13.40
C PRO A 9 15.69 5.28 -14.37
N VAL A 10 14.81 4.44 -13.85
CA VAL A 10 14.00 3.53 -14.66
C VAL A 10 12.56 4.04 -14.59
N THR A 11 11.97 4.33 -15.76
CA THR A 11 10.60 4.81 -15.84
C THR A 11 9.70 3.71 -16.35
N SER A 12 8.60 3.45 -15.64
CA SER A 12 7.56 2.53 -16.07
C SER A 12 6.22 3.24 -16.03
N THR A 13 5.58 3.35 -17.18
CA THR A 13 4.29 4.05 -17.31
C THR A 13 3.17 3.29 -16.60
N ASN A 14 3.27 1.97 -16.55
CA ASN A 14 2.23 1.11 -15.99
C ASN A 14 2.60 0.53 -14.62
N GLY A 15 3.69 1.02 -14.00
CA GLY A 15 4.16 0.50 -12.73
C GLY A 15 4.96 -0.78 -12.87
N PHE A 16 5.22 -1.43 -11.77
CA PHE A 16 5.96 -2.67 -11.72
C PHE A 16 5.04 -3.81 -11.29
N ILE A 17 5.20 -4.96 -11.93
CA ILE A 17 4.49 -6.18 -11.57
C ILE A 17 5.51 -7.14 -10.99
N GLY A 18 5.29 -7.61 -9.76
CA GLY A 18 6.21 -8.51 -9.08
C GLY A 18 6.73 -7.92 -7.78
N ASP A 19 7.65 -8.64 -7.16
CA ASP A 19 8.22 -8.25 -5.87
C ASP A 19 9.41 -7.32 -6.05
N VAL A 20 9.57 -6.41 -5.09
CA VAL A 20 10.77 -5.59 -4.96
C VAL A 20 11.62 -6.19 -3.85
N THR A 21 12.83 -6.63 -4.18
CA THR A 21 13.77 -7.17 -3.22
C THR A 21 14.81 -6.09 -2.90
N GLY A 22 14.98 -5.81 -1.61
CA GLY A 22 15.91 -4.78 -1.14
C GLY A 22 15.18 -3.49 -0.79
N ASP A 23 15.95 -2.43 -0.60
CA ASP A 23 15.42 -1.16 -0.14
C ASP A 23 14.92 -0.30 -1.30
N VAL A 24 13.87 0.47 -1.04
CA VAL A 24 13.43 1.53 -1.93
C VAL A 24 13.98 2.83 -1.37
N VAL A 25 14.82 3.51 -2.16
CA VAL A 25 15.42 4.79 -1.75
C VAL A 25 14.48 5.91 -2.15
N GLY A 26 14.00 6.67 -1.15
CA GLY A 26 13.04 7.74 -1.36
C GLY A 26 11.65 7.38 -0.89
N ALA A 27 10.68 8.20 -1.23
CA ALA A 27 9.30 8.00 -0.82
C ALA A 27 8.59 6.98 -1.71
N VAL A 28 7.72 6.18 -1.10
CA VAL A 28 6.85 5.25 -1.83
C VAL A 28 5.43 5.78 -1.72
N GLN A 29 4.76 5.94 -2.86
CA GLN A 29 3.36 6.34 -2.89
C GLN A 29 2.49 5.09 -2.90
N LEU A 30 1.67 4.94 -1.85
CA LEU A 30 0.75 3.82 -1.73
C LEU A 30 -0.52 4.09 -2.53
N PRO A 31 -1.22 3.05 -2.99
CA PRO A 31 -2.55 3.24 -3.58
C PRO A 31 -3.49 3.93 -2.59
N ALA A 32 -4.24 4.93 -3.05
CA ALA A 32 -5.10 5.75 -2.21
C ALA A 32 -6.56 5.33 -2.38
N TYR A 33 -7.25 5.18 -1.26
CA TYR A 33 -8.66 4.79 -1.22
C TYR A 33 -9.38 5.60 -0.14
N THR A 34 -10.72 5.53 -0.18
CA THR A 34 -11.56 5.86 0.99
C THR A 34 -11.96 4.55 1.66
N VAL A 35 -12.56 4.62 2.85
CA VAL A 35 -13.07 3.41 3.50
C VAL A 35 -14.06 2.67 2.61
N ALA A 36 -14.93 3.43 1.92
CA ALA A 36 -15.94 2.85 1.04
C ALA A 36 -15.36 2.23 -0.24
N SER A 37 -14.21 2.72 -0.72
CA SER A 37 -13.62 2.26 -1.99
C SER A 37 -12.47 1.28 -1.79
N ALA A 38 -12.03 1.04 -0.56
CA ALA A 38 -10.94 0.11 -0.29
C ALA A 38 -11.34 -1.31 -0.71
N PRO A 39 -10.41 -2.05 -1.34
CA PRO A 39 -10.71 -3.45 -1.69
C PRO A 39 -10.88 -4.30 -0.43
N ALA A 40 -11.45 -5.49 -0.60
CA ALA A 40 -11.57 -6.42 0.52
C ALA A 40 -10.18 -6.78 1.05
N ALA A 41 -10.00 -6.74 2.37
CA ALA A 41 -8.72 -7.10 2.99
C ALA A 41 -8.43 -8.59 2.90
N THR A 42 -9.47 -9.40 2.72
CA THR A 42 -9.34 -10.85 2.60
C THR A 42 -8.49 -11.22 1.40
N GLY A 43 -7.48 -12.04 1.61
CA GLY A 43 -6.55 -12.43 0.55
C GLY A 43 -5.43 -11.44 0.28
N LEU A 44 -5.40 -10.31 0.98
CA LEU A 44 -4.38 -9.28 0.79
C LEU A 44 -3.51 -9.10 2.04
N THR A 45 -3.38 -10.10 2.89
CA THR A 45 -2.62 -10.02 4.14
C THR A 45 -1.24 -9.41 3.90
N GLY A 46 -0.90 -8.39 4.67
CA GLY A 46 0.38 -7.70 4.56
C GLY A 46 0.42 -6.56 3.54
N THR A 47 -0.65 -6.35 2.79
CA THR A 47 -0.72 -5.25 1.82
C THR A 47 -0.94 -3.92 2.55
N LEU A 48 -0.23 -2.88 2.09
CA LEU A 48 -0.37 -1.52 2.62
C LEU A 48 -1.13 -0.66 1.62
N ILE A 49 -2.04 0.18 2.14
CA ILE A 49 -2.74 1.20 1.35
C ILE A 49 -2.79 2.51 2.13
N TYR A 50 -3.07 3.61 1.44
CA TYR A 50 -3.38 4.90 2.05
C TYR A 50 -4.89 5.07 2.03
N VAL A 51 -5.48 5.37 3.19
CA VAL A 51 -6.93 5.60 3.30
C VAL A 51 -7.18 7.03 3.73
N SER A 52 -7.80 7.82 2.86
CA SER A 52 -7.93 9.26 3.07
C SER A 52 -8.88 9.63 4.21
N ASN A 53 -9.76 8.71 4.62
CA ASN A 53 -10.70 8.94 5.71
C ASN A 53 -10.79 7.76 6.68
N GLY A 54 -9.73 6.95 6.76
CA GLY A 54 -9.76 5.69 7.50
C GLY A 54 -9.69 5.80 9.01
N LEU A 55 -9.33 6.95 9.55
CA LEU A 55 -9.19 7.16 10.99
C LEU A 55 -10.27 8.14 11.46
N ALA A 56 -11.52 7.65 11.48
CA ALA A 56 -12.69 8.44 11.84
C ALA A 56 -12.80 9.73 11.00
N GLY A 57 -12.56 9.61 9.70
CA GLY A 57 -12.57 10.72 8.76
C GLY A 57 -11.21 11.35 8.50
N ALA A 58 -10.17 11.00 9.27
CA ALA A 58 -8.82 11.49 9.06
C ALA A 58 -8.01 10.50 8.21
N PRO A 59 -6.98 10.99 7.48
CA PRO A 59 -6.17 10.08 6.66
C PRO A 59 -5.29 9.17 7.51
N CYS A 60 -5.05 7.96 7.01
CA CYS A 60 -4.12 7.03 7.64
C CYS A 60 -3.60 6.01 6.61
N VAL A 61 -2.50 5.35 6.97
CA VAL A 61 -2.04 4.16 6.29
C VAL A 61 -2.73 2.97 6.92
N ALA A 62 -3.05 1.95 6.13
CA ALA A 62 -3.65 0.73 6.64
C ALA A 62 -2.95 -0.49 6.09
N VAL A 63 -2.87 -1.54 6.91
CA VAL A 63 -2.35 -2.84 6.52
C VAL A 63 -3.46 -3.87 6.62
N SER A 64 -3.52 -4.80 5.67
CA SER A 64 -4.45 -5.91 5.76
C SER A 64 -3.90 -6.98 6.70
N ASN A 65 -4.71 -7.39 7.67
CA ASN A 65 -4.38 -8.56 8.51
C ASN A 65 -5.03 -9.85 8.00
N GLY A 66 -5.58 -9.81 6.78
CA GLY A 66 -6.28 -10.95 6.19
C GLY A 66 -7.79 -10.95 6.41
N THR A 67 -8.28 -10.05 7.26
CA THR A 67 -9.72 -9.91 7.56
C THR A 67 -10.15 -8.46 7.43
N ASN A 68 -9.39 -7.54 7.99
CA ASN A 68 -9.69 -6.12 8.01
C ASN A 68 -8.48 -5.28 7.64
N TRP A 69 -8.72 -4.04 7.26
CA TRP A 69 -7.69 -3.02 7.14
C TRP A 69 -7.49 -2.37 8.50
N ILE A 70 -6.26 -2.42 9.00
CA ILE A 70 -5.90 -1.98 10.35
C ILE A 70 -4.96 -0.80 10.27
N SER A 71 -5.23 0.25 11.03
CA SER A 71 -4.32 1.40 11.15
C SER A 71 -3.08 1.02 11.96
N PRO A 72 -2.00 1.83 11.89
CA PRO A 72 -0.80 1.57 12.70
C PRO A 72 -1.07 1.52 14.20
N ALA A 73 -2.16 2.16 14.66
CA ALA A 73 -2.56 2.12 16.07
C ALA A 73 -3.30 0.83 16.45
N GLY A 74 -3.52 -0.08 15.49
CA GLY A 74 -4.23 -1.32 15.73
C GLY A 74 -5.75 -1.23 15.62
N THR A 75 -6.26 -0.12 15.08
CA THR A 75 -7.68 0.13 14.96
C THR A 75 -8.16 -0.22 13.56
N THR A 76 -9.29 -0.90 13.43
CA THR A 76 -9.92 -1.12 12.13
C THR A 76 -10.35 0.23 11.53
N ILE A 77 -10.06 0.44 10.24
CA ILE A 77 -10.39 1.70 9.58
C ILE A 77 -11.91 1.94 9.59
N ALA A 78 -12.29 3.20 9.75
CA ALA A 78 -13.69 3.64 9.73
C ALA A 78 -13.75 5.09 9.28
N ALA A 79 -14.81 5.44 8.53
CA ALA A 79 -14.99 6.80 8.01
C ALA A 79 -15.48 7.77 9.09
N ALA A 80 -16.04 7.28 10.18
CA ALA A 80 -16.52 8.10 11.29
C ALA A 80 -16.48 7.35 12.61
#